data_ba14f074213add63f4728fe7f4d7f94d
#
_entry.id   ba14f074213add63f4728fe7f4d7f94d
#
_cell.length_a   1.000
_cell.length_b   1.000
_cell.length_c   1.000
_cell.angle_alpha   90.00
_cell.angle_beta   90.00
_cell.angle_gamma   90.00
#
_symmetry.space_group_name_H-M   'P 1'
#
loop_
_entity.id
_entity.type
_entity.pdbx_description
1 polymer ?
#
loop_
_entity_poly.entity_id
_entity_poly.type
_entity_poly.pdbx_seq_one_letter_code
_entity_poly.pdbx_strand_id
1 'polypeptide(L)'
;RYFAVTHRTGGSDAFKKLVDDCHNAGIGVIMDWNGAYFGTEAKGLYDFDGADAYGYLKPSLEKHPEWDVVTFDYKKGAVRSFLLSSVLMWLNDYHIDGIRIDGVASMLYLDYGKQPGTWTPNMYGGNENLDAIEFLKTMNKYIAKRGDGCFTIAEESSGWFGVTAADNDDPLMFTYKQNNCWTKDFLEFMGTDPLFRKGEYDKLTYGMLYNYGEDFMLSLNHDDFREKAFVDMVSGSDEKAHLSDIKAALGFMYAHPGSKMFAAGQDAGLEKFMSELNKFYAKNAALYELDNDPDGFMWLENSNPEETVI
;
A
#
# COMPACT_ATOMS: atom_id res chain seq x y z
N ARG A 1 -6.52 -0.65 16.56
CA ARG A 1 -6.09 -0.03 17.84
C ARG A 1 -4.58 0.13 17.84
N TYR A 2 -4.05 1.21 18.43
CA TYR A 2 -2.64 1.59 18.26
C TYR A 2 -1.66 0.78 19.08
N PHE A 3 -2.06 0.33 20.29
CA PHE A 3 -1.17 -0.33 21.25
C PHE A 3 -1.69 -1.68 21.77
N ALA A 4 -2.66 -2.30 21.10
CA ALA A 4 -3.27 -3.51 21.62
C ALA A 4 -3.56 -4.56 20.56
N VAL A 5 -3.14 -5.78 20.82
CA VAL A 5 -3.56 -6.99 20.12
C VAL A 5 -4.91 -7.46 20.68
N THR A 6 -5.80 -7.94 19.81
CA THR A 6 -7.09 -8.47 20.24
C THR A 6 -6.95 -9.79 21.00
N HIS A 7 -7.67 -9.92 22.12
CA HIS A 7 -7.73 -11.18 22.88
C HIS A 7 -8.50 -12.29 22.14
N ARG A 8 -9.33 -11.93 21.15
CA ARG A 8 -10.13 -12.90 20.39
C ARG A 8 -9.29 -13.91 19.62
N THR A 9 -8.07 -13.55 19.27
CA THR A 9 -7.11 -14.37 18.51
C THR A 9 -5.89 -14.76 19.34
N GLY A 10 -5.99 -14.74 20.68
CA GLY A 10 -4.94 -15.18 21.60
C GLY A 10 -4.14 -14.06 22.26
N GLY A 11 -4.36 -12.79 21.87
CA GLY A 11 -3.71 -11.65 22.53
C GLY A 11 -2.23 -11.47 22.16
N SER A 12 -1.51 -10.72 22.99
CA SER A 12 -0.13 -10.31 22.77
C SER A 12 0.84 -11.48 22.60
N ASP A 13 0.76 -12.48 23.49
CA ASP A 13 1.71 -13.60 23.49
C ASP A 13 1.54 -14.50 22.26
N ALA A 14 0.28 -14.76 21.85
CA ALA A 14 0.00 -15.53 20.65
C ALA A 14 0.45 -14.77 19.38
N PHE A 15 0.33 -13.45 19.35
CA PHE A 15 0.80 -12.65 18.22
C PHE A 15 2.34 -12.60 18.14
N LYS A 16 3.03 -12.43 19.28
CA LYS A 16 4.50 -12.54 19.34
C LYS A 16 4.99 -13.90 18.86
N LYS A 17 4.29 -14.98 19.31
CA LYS A 17 4.59 -16.32 18.82
C LYS A 17 4.40 -16.48 17.32
N LEU A 18 3.35 -15.90 16.74
CA LEU A 18 3.12 -15.91 15.29
C LEU A 18 4.28 -15.25 14.54
N VAL A 19 4.73 -14.08 14.99
CA VAL A 19 5.87 -13.38 14.38
C VAL A 19 7.14 -14.23 14.49
N ASP A 20 7.42 -14.82 15.65
CA ASP A 20 8.56 -15.70 15.85
C ASP A 20 8.50 -16.94 14.94
N ASP A 21 7.34 -17.58 14.82
CA ASP A 21 7.14 -18.74 13.93
C ASP A 21 7.35 -18.35 12.45
N CYS A 22 6.90 -17.14 12.02
CA CYS A 22 7.17 -16.61 10.68
C CYS A 22 8.66 -16.40 10.45
N HIS A 23 9.36 -15.75 11.37
CA HIS A 23 10.80 -15.51 11.28
C HIS A 23 11.59 -16.83 11.22
N ASN A 24 11.22 -17.81 12.02
CA ASN A 24 11.83 -19.16 11.98
C ASN A 24 11.61 -19.86 10.62
N ALA A 25 10.55 -19.49 9.90
CA ALA A 25 10.28 -19.97 8.54
C ALA A 25 10.93 -19.09 7.44
N GLY A 26 11.68 -18.03 7.82
CA GLY A 26 12.28 -17.08 6.88
C GLY A 26 11.27 -16.12 6.24
N ILE A 27 10.15 -15.86 6.94
CA ILE A 27 9.06 -14.98 6.46
C ILE A 27 9.00 -13.75 7.35
N GLY A 28 9.17 -12.56 6.76
CA GLY A 28 8.95 -11.28 7.42
C GLY A 28 7.46 -10.99 7.63
N VAL A 29 7.14 -10.15 8.61
CA VAL A 29 5.78 -9.76 8.96
C VAL A 29 5.59 -8.27 8.77
N ILE A 30 4.62 -7.90 7.92
CA ILE A 30 4.22 -6.51 7.69
C ILE A 30 2.88 -6.28 8.38
N MET A 31 2.75 -5.15 9.08
CA MET A 31 1.52 -4.76 9.75
C MET A 31 0.88 -3.57 9.04
N ASP A 32 -0.43 -3.68 8.75
CA ASP A 32 -1.24 -2.53 8.37
C ASP A 32 -1.48 -1.65 9.60
N TRP A 33 -1.10 -0.39 9.48
CA TRP A 33 -1.24 0.61 10.53
C TRP A 33 -1.90 1.87 9.98
N ASN A 34 -2.88 2.38 10.71
CA ASN A 34 -3.60 3.59 10.34
C ASN A 34 -3.15 4.76 11.19
N GLY A 35 -2.50 5.73 10.55
CA GLY A 35 -2.09 6.98 11.20
C GLY A 35 -2.97 8.18 10.86
N ALA A 36 -3.98 8.00 10.00
CA ALA A 36 -4.77 9.09 9.45
C ALA A 36 -5.91 9.52 10.39
N TYR A 37 -6.61 8.57 10.98
CA TYR A 37 -7.85 8.83 11.71
C TYR A 37 -8.12 7.79 12.78
N PHE A 38 -9.05 8.11 13.68
CA PHE A 38 -9.57 7.21 14.72
C PHE A 38 -11.10 7.29 14.78
N GLY A 39 -11.72 6.21 15.27
CA GLY A 39 -13.19 6.10 15.35
C GLY A 39 -13.79 6.98 16.44
N THR A 40 -15.08 7.29 16.29
CA THR A 40 -15.89 8.09 17.22
C THR A 40 -16.52 7.28 18.35
N GLU A 41 -16.12 6.01 18.51
CA GLU A 41 -16.71 5.16 19.56
C GLU A 41 -16.46 5.71 20.96
N ALA A 42 -17.49 5.69 21.80
CA ALA A 42 -17.51 6.24 23.16
C ALA A 42 -16.43 5.64 24.12
N LYS A 43 -15.80 4.52 23.76
CA LYS A 43 -14.72 3.87 24.49
C LYS A 43 -13.36 3.95 23.78
N GLY A 44 -13.26 4.80 22.74
CA GLY A 44 -12.07 5.01 21.93
C GLY A 44 -11.26 6.22 22.39
N LEU A 45 -10.56 6.83 21.42
CA LEU A 45 -9.79 8.06 21.65
C LEU A 45 -10.64 9.33 21.60
N TYR A 46 -11.81 9.23 20.97
CA TYR A 46 -12.74 10.34 20.86
C TYR A 46 -13.35 10.67 22.24
N ASP A 47 -13.25 11.92 22.63
CA ASP A 47 -13.78 12.43 23.90
C ASP A 47 -13.33 11.62 25.15
N PHE A 48 -12.10 11.09 25.11
CA PHE A 48 -11.59 10.17 26.15
C PHE A 48 -11.57 10.77 27.56
N ASP A 49 -11.26 12.07 27.66
CA ASP A 49 -11.16 12.81 28.92
C ASP A 49 -12.15 13.98 28.99
N GLY A 50 -13.18 13.99 28.14
CA GLY A 50 -14.14 15.09 28.03
C GLY A 50 -13.62 16.27 27.20
N ALA A 51 -12.49 16.09 26.50
CA ALA A 51 -11.90 17.06 25.60
C ALA A 51 -11.37 16.37 24.33
N ASP A 52 -11.24 17.13 23.24
CA ASP A 52 -10.66 16.66 21.98
C ASP A 52 -9.13 16.63 22.08
N ALA A 53 -8.60 15.61 22.77
CA ALA A 53 -7.17 15.46 23.01
C ALA A 53 -6.39 15.14 21.74
N TYR A 54 -6.98 14.37 20.81
CA TYR A 54 -6.29 13.80 19.62
C TYR A 54 -6.69 14.45 18.30
N GLY A 55 -7.91 14.91 18.15
CA GLY A 55 -8.44 15.52 16.93
C GLY A 55 -8.26 17.03 16.86
N TYR A 56 -8.71 17.61 15.77
CA TYR A 56 -8.74 19.06 15.57
C TYR A 56 -9.94 19.66 16.30
N LEU A 57 -9.73 20.83 16.93
CA LEU A 57 -10.81 21.60 17.58
C LEU A 57 -11.80 22.23 16.58
N LYS A 58 -11.45 22.29 15.29
CA LYS A 58 -12.30 22.85 14.26
C LYS A 58 -13.05 21.74 13.51
N PRO A 59 -14.39 21.72 13.48
CA PRO A 59 -15.17 20.69 12.80
C PRO A 59 -14.82 20.51 11.31
N SER A 60 -14.41 21.59 10.61
CA SER A 60 -14.00 21.53 9.21
C SER A 60 -12.69 20.76 8.95
N LEU A 61 -11.88 20.57 10.00
CA LEU A 61 -10.63 19.77 9.94
C LEU A 61 -10.78 18.40 10.61
N GLU A 62 -11.72 18.29 11.56
CA GLU A 62 -11.85 17.17 12.49
C GLU A 62 -12.43 15.93 11.82
N LYS A 63 -13.62 16.02 11.21
CA LYS A 63 -14.37 14.85 10.73
C LYS A 63 -14.15 14.55 9.26
N HIS A 64 -14.00 13.26 8.95
CA HIS A 64 -14.07 12.80 7.58
C HIS A 64 -15.55 12.79 7.13
N PRO A 65 -15.90 13.35 5.96
CA PRO A 65 -17.31 13.53 5.59
C PRO A 65 -18.05 12.24 5.26
N GLU A 66 -17.34 11.20 4.81
CA GLU A 66 -17.92 9.92 4.36
C GLU A 66 -17.74 8.80 5.39
N TRP A 67 -16.78 8.94 6.31
CA TRP A 67 -16.46 7.93 7.31
C TRP A 67 -16.76 8.50 8.70
N ASP A 68 -17.31 7.71 9.60
CA ASP A 68 -17.53 8.13 10.99
C ASP A 68 -16.22 8.06 11.78
N VAL A 69 -15.25 8.89 11.37
CA VAL A 69 -13.91 8.97 11.94
C VAL A 69 -13.46 10.41 12.12
N VAL A 70 -12.48 10.59 12.98
CA VAL A 70 -11.85 11.87 13.32
C VAL A 70 -10.40 11.84 12.87
N THR A 71 -9.96 12.91 12.19
CA THR A 71 -8.58 13.08 11.76
C THR A 71 -7.70 13.51 12.93
N PHE A 72 -6.51 12.94 13.04
CA PHE A 72 -5.52 13.35 14.04
C PHE A 72 -5.01 14.78 13.82
N ASP A 73 -4.88 15.54 14.91
CA ASP A 73 -4.23 16.85 14.87
C ASP A 73 -2.71 16.71 15.03
N TYR A 74 -2.00 16.62 13.91
CA TYR A 74 -0.54 16.47 13.89
C TYR A 74 0.23 17.68 14.39
N LYS A 75 -0.41 18.84 14.64
CA LYS A 75 0.21 19.99 15.32
C LYS A 75 0.54 19.68 16.77
N LYS A 76 -0.29 18.83 17.40
CA LYS A 76 -0.10 18.46 18.80
C LYS A 76 1.10 17.52 18.96
N GLY A 77 2.12 17.95 19.68
CA GLY A 77 3.30 17.11 19.97
C GLY A 77 2.95 15.80 20.67
N ALA A 78 1.92 15.80 21.53
CA ALA A 78 1.41 14.60 22.19
C ALA A 78 0.83 13.59 21.17
N VAL A 79 0.13 14.06 20.13
CA VAL A 79 -0.41 13.19 19.06
C VAL A 79 0.73 12.57 18.25
N ARG A 80 1.70 13.37 17.83
CA ARG A 80 2.88 12.85 17.11
C ARG A 80 3.65 11.83 17.94
N SER A 81 3.84 12.11 19.23
CA SER A 81 4.50 11.17 20.16
C SER A 81 3.69 9.88 20.33
N PHE A 82 2.37 9.96 20.47
CA PHE A 82 1.48 8.81 20.57
C PHE A 82 1.58 7.92 19.31
N LEU A 83 1.47 8.51 18.12
CA LEU A 83 1.52 7.79 16.85
C LEU A 83 2.89 7.15 16.61
N LEU A 84 3.97 7.91 16.82
CA LEU A 84 5.33 7.38 16.67
C LEU A 84 5.63 6.27 17.69
N SER A 85 5.20 6.42 18.94
CA SER A 85 5.38 5.39 19.97
C SER A 85 4.60 4.12 19.62
N SER A 86 3.44 4.23 19.00
CA SER A 86 2.68 3.08 18.49
C SER A 86 3.46 2.30 17.46
N VAL A 87 3.98 2.98 16.44
CA VAL A 87 4.80 2.33 15.39
C VAL A 87 6.04 1.67 16.00
N LEU A 88 6.76 2.39 16.86
CA LEU A 88 7.98 1.88 17.50
C LEU A 88 7.70 0.68 18.43
N MET A 89 6.57 0.63 19.11
CA MET A 89 6.15 -0.54 19.90
C MET A 89 6.01 -1.79 19.01
N TRP A 90 5.36 -1.68 17.85
CA TRP A 90 5.22 -2.82 16.94
C TRP A 90 6.58 -3.30 16.42
N LEU A 91 7.47 -2.38 16.09
CA LEU A 91 8.83 -2.73 15.62
C LEU A 91 9.71 -3.29 16.75
N ASN A 92 9.65 -2.71 17.97
CA ASN A 92 10.55 -3.08 19.07
C ASN A 92 10.07 -4.29 19.88
N ASP A 93 8.77 -4.31 20.23
CA ASP A 93 8.24 -5.27 21.20
C ASP A 93 7.62 -6.50 20.53
N TYR A 94 7.20 -6.35 19.27
CA TYR A 94 6.60 -7.41 18.45
C TYR A 94 7.49 -7.86 17.30
N HIS A 95 8.61 -7.17 17.05
CA HIS A 95 9.57 -7.47 15.98
C HIS A 95 8.95 -7.52 14.58
N ILE A 96 7.99 -6.63 14.30
CA ILE A 96 7.41 -6.46 12.96
C ILE A 96 8.48 -5.89 12.03
N ASP A 97 8.59 -6.44 10.81
CA ASP A 97 9.64 -6.06 9.83
C ASP A 97 9.24 -4.84 9.00
N GLY A 98 7.95 -4.65 8.74
CA GLY A 98 7.44 -3.53 7.95
C GLY A 98 6.11 -2.98 8.45
N ILE A 99 5.91 -1.68 8.23
CA ILE A 99 4.65 -0.99 8.52
C ILE A 99 4.06 -0.48 7.21
N ARG A 100 2.87 -0.99 6.85
CA ARG A 100 2.07 -0.43 5.76
C ARG A 100 1.12 0.62 6.34
N ILE A 101 1.19 1.84 5.83
CA ILE A 101 0.32 2.94 6.24
C ILE A 101 -0.82 3.06 5.24
N ASP A 102 -2.01 2.83 5.75
CA ASP A 102 -3.25 2.89 5.01
C ASP A 102 -3.76 4.32 4.89
N GLY A 103 -4.23 4.71 3.70
CA GLY A 103 -4.86 6.00 3.47
C GLY A 103 -3.93 7.21 3.59
N VAL A 104 -2.67 7.11 3.17
CA VAL A 104 -1.70 8.22 3.24
C VAL A 104 -2.22 9.48 2.56
N ALA A 105 -2.95 9.37 1.44
CA ALA A 105 -3.58 10.51 0.78
C ALA A 105 -4.47 11.33 1.73
N SER A 106 -5.21 10.68 2.62
CA SER A 106 -6.06 11.36 3.62
C SER A 106 -5.26 12.09 4.70
N MET A 107 -4.00 11.73 4.90
CA MET A 107 -3.07 12.47 5.78
C MET A 107 -2.49 13.68 5.09
N LEU A 108 -2.17 13.57 3.78
CA LEU A 108 -1.46 14.60 3.01
C LEU A 108 -2.33 15.81 2.70
N TYR A 109 -3.66 15.63 2.58
CA TYR A 109 -4.54 16.68 2.10
C TYR A 109 -5.65 17.05 3.09
N LEU A 110 -5.76 18.35 3.37
CA LEU A 110 -6.79 18.93 4.26
C LEU A 110 -8.21 18.86 3.68
N ASP A 111 -8.32 18.75 2.37
CA ASP A 111 -9.56 18.67 1.62
C ASP A 111 -9.93 17.26 1.17
N TYR A 112 -9.16 16.24 1.56
CA TYR A 112 -9.42 14.85 1.16
C TYR A 112 -10.85 14.42 1.52
N GLY A 113 -11.61 13.99 0.49
CA GLY A 113 -13.01 13.61 0.63
C GLY A 113 -13.99 14.75 0.95
N LYS A 114 -13.54 16.00 1.08
CA LYS A 114 -14.40 17.14 1.49
C LYS A 114 -14.91 17.92 0.30
N GLN A 115 -16.10 18.51 0.46
CA GLN A 115 -16.69 19.39 -0.55
C GLN A 115 -15.94 20.72 -0.63
N PRO A 116 -15.87 21.36 -1.81
CA PRO A 116 -15.29 22.68 -1.97
C PRO A 116 -15.89 23.68 -0.96
N GLY A 117 -15.02 24.45 -0.29
CA GLY A 117 -15.42 25.46 0.69
C GLY A 117 -15.78 24.91 2.10
N THR A 118 -15.70 23.60 2.33
CA THR A 118 -15.97 23.01 3.66
C THR A 118 -14.71 22.65 4.46
N TRP A 119 -13.53 22.95 3.92
CA TRP A 119 -12.23 22.70 4.55
C TRP A 119 -11.47 24.02 4.78
N THR A 120 -10.43 23.96 5.59
CA THR A 120 -9.62 25.16 5.91
C THR A 120 -8.23 24.99 5.29
N PRO A 121 -7.79 25.93 4.43
CA PRO A 121 -6.44 25.90 3.85
C PRO A 121 -5.33 25.99 4.90
N ASN A 122 -4.14 25.54 4.50
CA ASN A 122 -2.92 25.73 5.29
C ASN A 122 -2.50 27.21 5.31
N MET A 123 -1.43 27.53 6.04
CA MET A 123 -0.95 28.90 6.22
C MET A 123 -0.50 29.59 4.90
N TYR A 124 -0.28 28.84 3.84
CA TYR A 124 0.09 29.34 2.52
C TYR A 124 -1.09 29.37 1.53
N GLY A 125 -2.28 28.96 1.97
CA GLY A 125 -3.50 28.93 1.15
C GLY A 125 -3.67 27.62 0.34
N GLY A 126 -2.78 26.65 0.50
CA GLY A 126 -2.85 25.34 -0.15
C GLY A 126 -3.67 24.33 0.65
N ASN A 127 -3.85 23.15 0.05
CA ASN A 127 -4.61 22.03 0.65
C ASN A 127 -3.71 20.99 1.32
N GLU A 128 -2.39 21.13 1.25
CA GLU A 128 -1.45 20.20 1.88
C GLU A 128 -1.52 20.31 3.41
N ASN A 129 -1.55 19.18 4.08
CA ASN A 129 -1.46 19.09 5.54
C ASN A 129 0.02 19.07 5.97
N LEU A 130 0.60 20.26 6.11
CA LEU A 130 2.03 20.41 6.37
C LEU A 130 2.50 19.70 7.64
N ASP A 131 1.66 19.66 8.68
CA ASP A 131 2.00 19.00 9.95
C ASP A 131 2.01 17.47 9.83
N ALA A 132 1.11 16.89 9.03
CA ALA A 132 1.10 15.46 8.72
C ALA A 132 2.29 15.07 7.84
N ILE A 133 2.62 15.88 6.84
CA ILE A 133 3.80 15.68 5.97
C ILE A 133 5.08 15.64 6.83
N GLU A 134 5.26 16.60 7.74
CA GLU A 134 6.42 16.63 8.63
C GLU A 134 6.42 15.44 9.61
N PHE A 135 5.26 15.01 10.08
CA PHE A 135 5.14 13.80 10.91
C PHE A 135 5.60 12.55 10.14
N LEU A 136 5.13 12.34 8.90
CA LEU A 136 5.50 11.20 8.07
C LEU A 136 7.00 11.16 7.79
N LYS A 137 7.59 12.30 7.41
CA LYS A 137 9.03 12.43 7.21
C LYS A 137 9.82 12.09 8.48
N THR A 138 9.38 12.62 9.62
CA THR A 138 10.01 12.36 10.91
C THR A 138 9.94 10.87 11.26
N MET A 139 8.79 10.24 11.10
CA MET A 139 8.58 8.82 11.39
C MET A 139 9.47 7.95 10.51
N ASN A 140 9.48 8.17 9.20
CA ASN A 140 10.28 7.40 8.25
C ASN A 140 11.79 7.58 8.50
N LYS A 141 12.25 8.79 8.84
CA LYS A 141 13.64 9.04 9.27
C LYS A 141 14.01 8.27 10.54
N TYR A 142 13.11 8.17 11.51
CA TYR A 142 13.35 7.37 12.73
C TYR A 142 13.48 5.88 12.41
N ILE A 143 12.61 5.36 11.55
CA ILE A 143 12.65 3.95 11.13
C ILE A 143 13.93 3.66 10.35
N ALA A 144 14.30 4.48 9.38
CA ALA A 144 15.53 4.33 8.60
C ALA A 144 16.81 4.37 9.47
N LYS A 145 16.83 5.24 10.50
CA LYS A 145 17.97 5.35 11.43
C LYS A 145 18.20 4.09 12.29
N ARG A 146 17.22 3.21 12.41
CA ARG A 146 17.39 1.96 13.18
C ARG A 146 18.45 1.06 12.54
N GLY A 147 18.53 1.04 11.21
CA GLY A 147 19.52 0.24 10.48
C GLY A 147 19.35 -1.28 10.64
N ASP A 148 18.17 -1.72 11.06
CA ASP A 148 17.82 -3.13 11.33
C ASP A 148 17.00 -3.78 10.20
N GLY A 149 16.84 -3.07 9.07
CA GLY A 149 16.10 -3.58 7.90
C GLY A 149 14.60 -3.34 7.96
N CYS A 150 14.07 -2.71 9.02
CA CYS A 150 12.67 -2.32 9.07
C CYS A 150 12.34 -1.27 8.00
N PHE A 151 11.15 -1.37 7.41
CA PHE A 151 10.73 -0.54 6.29
C PHE A 151 9.27 -0.07 6.39
N THR A 152 8.91 0.89 5.53
CA THR A 152 7.55 1.42 5.46
C THR A 152 7.00 1.36 4.04
N ILE A 153 5.70 1.14 3.94
CA ILE A 153 4.96 1.11 2.68
C ILE A 153 3.84 2.15 2.77
N ALA A 154 3.73 3.01 1.75
CA ALA A 154 2.62 3.94 1.63
C ALA A 154 1.51 3.36 0.74
N GLU A 155 0.28 3.28 1.26
CA GLU A 155 -0.91 3.25 0.42
C GLU A 155 -1.26 4.72 0.13
N GLU A 156 -0.86 5.19 -1.06
CA GLU A 156 -1.03 6.58 -1.50
C GLU A 156 -1.63 6.60 -2.91
N SER A 157 -2.85 7.08 -3.05
CA SER A 157 -3.66 7.01 -4.27
C SER A 157 -3.87 8.38 -4.97
N SER A 158 -3.36 9.47 -4.38
CA SER A 158 -3.60 10.81 -4.93
C SER A 158 -2.61 11.25 -6.01
N GLY A 159 -1.54 10.50 -6.25
CA GLY A 159 -0.47 10.89 -7.17
C GLY A 159 0.52 11.90 -6.57
N TRP A 160 0.64 11.97 -5.24
CA TRP A 160 1.71 12.73 -4.59
C TRP A 160 3.07 12.26 -5.08
N PHE A 161 3.89 13.21 -5.54
CA PHE A 161 5.23 12.93 -6.03
C PHE A 161 6.24 12.93 -4.88
N GLY A 162 7.19 11.97 -4.88
CA GLY A 162 8.22 11.86 -3.84
C GLY A 162 7.69 11.23 -2.55
N VAL A 163 6.87 10.22 -2.65
CA VAL A 163 6.48 9.37 -1.53
C VAL A 163 7.68 8.58 -1.03
N THR A 164 8.45 7.99 -1.94
CA THR A 164 9.72 7.32 -1.68
C THR A 164 10.89 8.30 -1.86
N ALA A 165 12.13 7.85 -1.65
CA ALA A 165 13.30 8.72 -1.75
C ALA A 165 13.81 8.92 -3.19
N ALA A 166 13.16 8.32 -4.20
CA ALA A 166 13.59 8.43 -5.58
C ALA A 166 13.50 9.88 -6.09
N ASP A 167 14.58 10.39 -6.63
CA ASP A 167 14.73 11.64 -7.39
C ASP A 167 13.97 12.90 -6.89
N ASN A 168 13.69 13.00 -5.58
CA ASN A 168 13.02 14.15 -4.98
C ASN A 168 13.90 14.82 -3.91
N ASP A 169 13.99 16.17 -3.96
CA ASP A 169 14.77 16.95 -3.00
C ASP A 169 14.19 16.91 -1.57
N ASP A 170 12.88 16.63 -1.41
CA ASP A 170 12.19 16.64 -0.11
C ASP A 170 11.13 15.53 0.02
N PRO A 171 11.53 14.24 -0.10
CA PRO A 171 10.61 13.11 -0.11
C PRO A 171 9.96 12.84 1.25
N LEU A 172 8.85 12.07 1.24
CA LEU A 172 8.23 11.54 2.47
C LEU A 172 9.06 10.42 3.10
N MET A 173 10.02 9.86 2.35
CA MET A 173 10.97 8.83 2.78
C MET A 173 10.33 7.48 3.15
N PHE A 174 9.22 7.11 2.53
CA PHE A 174 8.77 5.73 2.55
C PHE A 174 9.75 4.83 1.79
N THR A 175 9.80 3.56 2.16
CA THR A 175 10.61 2.58 1.42
C THR A 175 9.92 2.16 0.13
N TYR A 176 8.59 1.96 0.19
CA TYR A 176 7.79 1.57 -0.96
C TYR A 176 6.49 2.39 -1.04
N LYS A 177 6.00 2.54 -2.28
CA LYS A 177 4.66 3.06 -2.60
C LYS A 177 3.85 2.00 -3.32
N GLN A 178 2.60 1.74 -2.89
CA GLN A 178 1.70 0.89 -3.66
C GLN A 178 1.35 1.54 -5.00
N ASN A 179 1.44 0.75 -6.08
CA ASN A 179 1.13 1.22 -7.44
C ASN A 179 -0.35 0.96 -7.78
N ASN A 180 -1.23 1.79 -7.24
CA ASN A 180 -2.67 1.68 -7.46
C ASN A 180 -3.08 1.93 -8.92
N CYS A 181 -2.31 2.75 -9.67
CA CYS A 181 -2.54 2.98 -11.09
C CYS A 181 -2.29 1.70 -11.90
N TRP A 182 -1.15 1.04 -11.66
CA TRP A 182 -0.85 -0.25 -12.28
C TRP A 182 -1.93 -1.30 -11.95
N THR A 183 -2.33 -1.40 -10.70
CA THR A 183 -3.38 -2.34 -10.25
C THR A 183 -4.67 -2.16 -11.05
N LYS A 184 -5.13 -0.93 -11.19
CA LYS A 184 -6.34 -0.61 -11.94
C LYS A 184 -6.19 -1.00 -13.41
N ASP A 185 -5.15 -0.54 -14.08
CA ASP A 185 -4.92 -0.77 -15.49
C ASP A 185 -4.75 -2.26 -15.80
N PHE A 186 -4.01 -2.96 -14.94
CA PHE A 186 -3.78 -4.40 -15.05
C PHE A 186 -5.09 -5.20 -14.91
N LEU A 187 -5.90 -4.92 -13.89
CA LEU A 187 -7.17 -5.61 -13.67
C LEU A 187 -8.19 -5.30 -14.78
N GLU A 188 -8.24 -4.07 -15.28
CA GLU A 188 -9.06 -3.71 -16.42
C GLU A 188 -8.64 -4.45 -17.69
N PHE A 189 -7.33 -4.52 -17.99
CA PHE A 189 -6.81 -5.27 -19.12
C PHE A 189 -7.15 -6.76 -19.03
N MET A 190 -6.87 -7.39 -17.89
CA MET A 190 -7.13 -8.81 -17.70
C MET A 190 -8.63 -9.15 -17.67
N GLY A 191 -9.48 -8.21 -17.26
CA GLY A 191 -10.93 -8.32 -17.32
C GLY A 191 -11.53 -8.14 -18.70
N THR A 192 -10.79 -7.57 -19.64
CA THR A 192 -11.24 -7.40 -21.03
C THR A 192 -11.27 -8.75 -21.75
N ASP A 193 -12.33 -8.99 -22.55
CA ASP A 193 -12.43 -10.19 -23.39
C ASP A 193 -11.18 -10.29 -24.29
N PRO A 194 -10.53 -11.46 -24.39
CA PRO A 194 -9.29 -11.64 -25.17
C PRO A 194 -9.36 -11.12 -26.62
N LEU A 195 -10.54 -11.17 -27.25
CA LEU A 195 -10.74 -10.64 -28.62
C LEU A 195 -10.55 -9.13 -28.72
N PHE A 196 -10.72 -8.40 -27.61
CA PHE A 196 -10.64 -6.94 -27.58
C PHE A 196 -9.39 -6.40 -26.88
N ARG A 197 -8.59 -7.26 -26.21
CA ARG A 197 -7.38 -6.85 -25.46
C ARG A 197 -6.36 -6.08 -26.29
N LYS A 198 -6.27 -6.36 -27.60
CA LYS A 198 -5.35 -5.63 -28.47
C LYS A 198 -5.62 -4.12 -28.56
N GLY A 199 -6.87 -3.70 -28.31
CA GLY A 199 -7.24 -2.29 -28.22
C GLY A 199 -6.91 -1.61 -26.88
N GLU A 200 -6.50 -2.39 -25.88
CA GLU A 200 -6.24 -1.96 -24.49
C GLU A 200 -4.79 -2.19 -24.06
N TYR A 201 -3.90 -2.43 -25.05
CA TYR A 201 -2.51 -2.81 -24.77
C TYR A 201 -1.70 -1.77 -24.01
N ASP A 202 -2.06 -0.50 -24.18
CA ASP A 202 -1.50 0.62 -23.45
C ASP A 202 -1.68 0.48 -21.92
N LYS A 203 -2.72 -0.19 -21.45
CA LYS A 203 -2.92 -0.48 -20.02
C LYS A 203 -1.81 -1.36 -19.42
N LEU A 204 -1.15 -2.20 -20.21
CA LEU A 204 0.00 -2.96 -19.75
C LEU A 204 1.31 -2.18 -19.81
N THR A 205 1.47 -1.33 -20.84
CA THR A 205 2.74 -0.67 -21.14
C THR A 205 2.89 0.69 -20.48
N TYR A 206 1.78 1.38 -20.22
CA TYR A 206 1.78 2.74 -19.66
C TYR A 206 2.47 2.84 -18.28
N GLY A 207 2.33 1.81 -17.46
CA GLY A 207 2.98 1.73 -16.15
C GLY A 207 4.49 1.96 -16.19
N MET A 208 5.15 1.50 -17.27
CA MET A 208 6.59 1.66 -17.42
C MET A 208 7.05 3.12 -17.66
N LEU A 209 6.16 4.03 -18.06
CA LEU A 209 6.50 5.45 -18.25
C LEU A 209 6.80 6.15 -16.92
N TYR A 210 6.25 5.67 -15.82
CA TYR A 210 6.42 6.27 -14.50
C TYR A 210 7.04 5.32 -13.46
N ASN A 211 7.32 4.06 -13.84
CA ASN A 211 7.75 3.01 -12.92
C ASN A 211 8.99 3.39 -12.08
N TYR A 212 9.91 4.15 -12.65
CA TYR A 212 11.16 4.54 -12.00
C TYR A 212 11.08 5.89 -11.26
N GLY A 213 9.90 6.49 -11.18
CA GLY A 213 9.68 7.71 -10.40
C GLY A 213 9.50 7.49 -8.91
N GLU A 214 9.21 6.26 -8.50
CA GLU A 214 9.04 5.84 -7.10
C GLU A 214 9.47 4.38 -6.94
N ASP A 215 9.78 3.95 -5.72
CA ASP A 215 10.02 2.54 -5.39
C ASP A 215 8.67 1.82 -5.25
N PHE A 216 8.15 1.31 -6.36
CA PHE A 216 6.81 0.77 -6.42
C PHE A 216 6.69 -0.67 -5.91
N MET A 217 5.55 -0.93 -5.25
CA MET A 217 5.03 -2.25 -4.96
C MET A 217 3.77 -2.49 -5.79
N LEU A 218 3.79 -3.48 -6.67
CA LEU A 218 2.62 -3.93 -7.42
C LEU A 218 1.67 -4.62 -6.46
N SER A 219 0.49 -4.05 -6.30
CA SER A 219 -0.47 -4.46 -5.28
C SER A 219 -1.72 -5.03 -5.90
N LEU A 220 -2.02 -6.29 -5.60
CA LEU A 220 -3.32 -6.91 -5.73
C LEU A 220 -3.78 -7.26 -4.32
N ASN A 221 -4.33 -6.28 -3.62
CA ASN A 221 -4.67 -6.36 -2.20
C ASN A 221 -6.13 -6.81 -1.96
N HIS A 222 -6.49 -7.03 -0.72
CA HIS A 222 -7.84 -7.51 -0.36
C HIS A 222 -8.96 -6.51 -0.69
N ASP A 223 -8.66 -5.21 -0.80
CA ASP A 223 -9.64 -4.19 -1.15
C ASP A 223 -10.05 -4.29 -2.62
N ASP A 224 -9.13 -4.72 -3.49
CA ASP A 224 -9.39 -4.93 -4.92
C ASP A 224 -10.38 -6.09 -5.14
N PHE A 225 -10.48 -7.01 -4.18
CA PHE A 225 -11.26 -8.25 -4.29
C PHE A 225 -12.49 -8.32 -3.37
N ARG A 226 -12.99 -7.17 -2.90
CA ARG A 226 -14.16 -7.12 -2.02
C ARG A 226 -15.44 -7.65 -2.66
N GLU A 227 -15.62 -7.40 -3.95
CA GLU A 227 -16.82 -7.77 -4.70
C GLU A 227 -16.64 -9.03 -5.53
N LYS A 228 -15.42 -9.28 -6.00
CA LYS A 228 -15.14 -10.35 -6.95
C LYS A 228 -13.72 -10.89 -6.76
N ALA A 229 -13.56 -12.21 -6.69
CA ALA A 229 -12.24 -12.82 -6.56
C ALA A 229 -11.37 -12.56 -7.81
N PHE A 230 -10.05 -12.55 -7.64
CA PHE A 230 -9.10 -12.33 -8.75
C PHE A 230 -9.36 -13.29 -9.93
N VAL A 231 -9.54 -14.57 -9.63
CA VAL A 231 -9.83 -15.58 -10.65
C VAL A 231 -11.07 -15.29 -11.47
N ASP A 232 -12.07 -14.64 -10.87
CA ASP A 232 -13.30 -14.26 -11.56
C ASP A 232 -13.20 -12.92 -12.30
N MET A 233 -12.18 -12.11 -12.00
CA MET A 233 -11.93 -10.83 -12.67
C MET A 233 -11.19 -11.00 -13.99
N VAL A 234 -10.39 -12.05 -14.12
CA VAL A 234 -9.68 -12.37 -15.38
C VAL A 234 -10.68 -12.97 -16.38
N SER A 235 -10.71 -12.46 -17.59
CA SER A 235 -11.58 -12.97 -18.66
C SER A 235 -10.91 -14.08 -19.44
N GLY A 236 -11.66 -15.09 -19.87
CA GLY A 236 -11.18 -16.19 -20.71
C GLY A 236 -12.29 -16.73 -21.59
N SER A 237 -11.98 -17.26 -22.77
CA SER A 237 -12.96 -17.74 -23.76
C SER A 237 -13.64 -19.07 -23.36
N ASP A 238 -12.94 -19.91 -22.61
CA ASP A 238 -13.43 -21.17 -22.03
C ASP A 238 -12.64 -21.48 -20.75
N GLU A 239 -13.02 -22.51 -20.02
CA GLU A 239 -12.40 -22.87 -18.72
C GLU A 239 -10.88 -23.10 -18.81
N LYS A 240 -10.41 -23.73 -19.86
CA LYS A 240 -8.97 -24.00 -20.08
C LYS A 240 -8.21 -22.71 -20.42
N ALA A 241 -8.75 -21.91 -21.32
CA ALA A 241 -8.20 -20.60 -21.69
C ALA A 241 -8.20 -19.67 -20.48
N HIS A 242 -9.27 -19.63 -19.70
CA HIS A 242 -9.39 -18.85 -18.47
C HIS A 242 -8.27 -19.18 -17.47
N LEU A 243 -8.04 -20.47 -17.19
CA LEU A 243 -6.94 -20.87 -16.31
C LEU A 243 -5.56 -20.47 -16.85
N SER A 244 -5.38 -20.52 -18.17
CA SER A 244 -4.14 -20.09 -18.82
C SER A 244 -3.94 -18.57 -18.71
N ASP A 245 -5.00 -17.80 -18.89
CA ASP A 245 -4.97 -16.34 -18.77
C ASP A 245 -4.68 -15.89 -17.33
N ILE A 246 -5.23 -16.58 -16.33
CA ILE A 246 -4.91 -16.32 -14.92
C ILE A 246 -3.41 -16.57 -14.65
N LYS A 247 -2.86 -17.67 -15.16
CA LYS A 247 -1.42 -17.96 -15.01
C LYS A 247 -0.54 -16.96 -15.75
N ALA A 248 -0.96 -16.52 -16.95
CA ALA A 248 -0.25 -15.49 -17.70
C ALA A 248 -0.27 -14.15 -16.95
N ALA A 249 -1.42 -13.76 -16.38
CA ALA A 249 -1.55 -12.56 -15.55
C ALA A 249 -0.60 -12.57 -14.37
N LEU A 250 -0.55 -13.65 -13.60
CA LEU A 250 0.37 -13.80 -12.48
C LEU A 250 1.83 -13.84 -12.92
N GLY A 251 2.13 -14.53 -14.02
CA GLY A 251 3.47 -14.55 -14.60
C GLY A 251 3.95 -13.17 -15.04
N PHE A 252 3.07 -12.38 -15.66
CA PHE A 252 3.34 -10.98 -16.03
C PHE A 252 3.60 -10.12 -14.79
N MET A 253 2.75 -10.19 -13.76
CA MET A 253 2.98 -9.47 -12.50
C MET A 253 4.36 -9.76 -11.92
N TYR A 254 4.80 -11.02 -11.94
CA TYR A 254 6.11 -11.41 -11.38
C TYR A 254 7.29 -10.99 -12.27
N ALA A 255 7.10 -10.87 -13.58
CA ALA A 255 8.11 -10.41 -14.52
C ALA A 255 8.20 -8.87 -14.60
N HIS A 256 7.14 -8.16 -14.24
CA HIS A 256 7.12 -6.69 -14.22
C HIS A 256 7.98 -6.15 -13.07
N PRO A 257 8.75 -5.06 -13.26
CA PRO A 257 9.50 -4.42 -12.17
C PRO A 257 8.61 -3.98 -10.99
N GLY A 258 9.18 -3.96 -9.79
CA GLY A 258 8.53 -3.60 -8.53
C GLY A 258 8.27 -4.80 -7.63
N SER A 259 8.23 -4.58 -6.31
CA SER A 259 7.89 -5.61 -5.32
C SER A 259 6.46 -6.11 -5.49
N LYS A 260 6.16 -7.34 -5.07
CA LYS A 260 4.86 -7.99 -5.32
C LYS A 260 4.03 -8.12 -4.03
N MET A 261 2.76 -7.71 -4.08
CA MET A 261 1.77 -7.94 -3.03
C MET A 261 0.55 -8.63 -3.63
N PHE A 262 0.18 -9.80 -3.10
CA PHE A 262 -0.98 -10.56 -3.55
C PHE A 262 -1.84 -11.00 -2.38
N ALA A 263 -3.14 -10.74 -2.42
CA ALA A 263 -4.06 -11.04 -1.33
C ALA A 263 -4.20 -12.55 -1.11
N ALA A 264 -4.12 -12.97 0.13
CA ALA A 264 -4.28 -14.38 0.51
C ALA A 264 -5.65 -14.92 0.11
N GLY A 265 -5.67 -16.17 -0.39
CA GLY A 265 -6.90 -16.85 -0.81
C GLY A 265 -7.41 -16.47 -2.19
N GLN A 266 -6.71 -15.58 -2.92
CA GLN A 266 -7.07 -15.25 -4.29
C GLN A 266 -6.46 -16.22 -5.33
N ASP A 267 -5.65 -17.16 -4.87
CA ASP A 267 -4.99 -18.23 -5.64
C ASP A 267 -5.72 -19.60 -5.55
N ALA A 268 -6.99 -19.61 -5.22
CA ALA A 268 -7.78 -20.85 -5.06
C ALA A 268 -7.67 -21.75 -6.31
N GLY A 269 -7.18 -22.98 -6.10
CA GLY A 269 -6.88 -23.93 -7.19
C GLY A 269 -5.57 -23.68 -7.95
N LEU A 270 -4.78 -22.68 -7.55
CA LEU A 270 -3.49 -22.32 -8.14
C LEU A 270 -2.32 -22.41 -7.14
N GLU A 271 -2.54 -22.93 -5.94
CA GLU A 271 -1.57 -22.94 -4.84
C GLU A 271 -0.22 -23.54 -5.26
N LYS A 272 -0.27 -24.64 -6.06
CA LYS A 272 0.94 -25.25 -6.59
C LYS A 272 1.66 -24.34 -7.57
N PHE A 273 0.93 -23.69 -8.48
CA PHE A 273 1.51 -22.75 -9.45
C PHE A 273 2.14 -21.56 -8.72
N MET A 274 1.43 -20.96 -7.77
CA MET A 274 1.95 -19.84 -6.96
C MET A 274 3.19 -20.23 -6.17
N SER A 275 3.19 -21.43 -5.57
CA SER A 275 4.38 -21.95 -4.86
C SER A 275 5.59 -22.07 -5.76
N GLU A 276 5.42 -22.58 -7.00
CA GLU A 276 6.52 -22.69 -7.97
C GLU A 276 6.94 -21.32 -8.49
N LEU A 277 6.00 -20.42 -8.74
CA LEU A 277 6.29 -19.05 -9.18
C LEU A 277 7.08 -18.27 -8.13
N ASN A 278 6.69 -18.36 -6.86
CA ASN A 278 7.41 -17.75 -5.73
C ASN A 278 8.84 -18.31 -5.60
N LYS A 279 9.02 -19.63 -5.73
CA LYS A 279 10.35 -20.26 -5.71
C LYS A 279 11.20 -19.81 -6.89
N PHE A 280 10.58 -19.68 -8.07
CA PHE A 280 11.27 -19.21 -9.25
C PHE A 280 11.73 -17.76 -9.08
N TYR A 281 10.83 -16.88 -8.63
CA TYR A 281 11.13 -15.48 -8.35
C TYR A 281 12.28 -15.35 -7.34
N ALA A 282 12.17 -15.99 -6.19
CA ALA A 282 13.19 -15.92 -5.14
C ALA A 282 14.59 -16.43 -5.57
N LYS A 283 14.66 -17.34 -6.57
CA LYS A 283 15.93 -17.89 -7.08
C LYS A 283 16.53 -17.10 -8.23
N ASN A 284 15.78 -16.18 -8.83
CA ASN A 284 16.22 -15.46 -10.02
C ASN A 284 16.30 -13.97 -9.73
N ALA A 285 17.45 -13.54 -9.24
CA ALA A 285 17.73 -12.16 -8.87
C ALA A 285 17.45 -11.15 -9.99
N ALA A 286 17.60 -11.55 -11.25
CA ALA A 286 17.26 -10.74 -12.41
C ALA A 286 15.79 -10.25 -12.45
N LEU A 287 14.89 -10.84 -11.65
CA LEU A 287 13.49 -10.44 -11.56
C LEU A 287 13.24 -9.36 -10.50
N TYR A 288 14.25 -8.95 -9.74
CA TYR A 288 14.05 -7.97 -8.65
C TYR A 288 15.27 -7.13 -8.29
N GLU A 289 16.51 -7.51 -8.67
CA GLU A 289 17.71 -6.75 -8.29
C GLU A 289 17.75 -5.33 -8.88
N LEU A 290 17.13 -5.15 -10.05
CA LEU A 290 17.10 -3.88 -10.78
C LEU A 290 15.67 -3.35 -10.92
N ASP A 291 14.78 -3.61 -9.95
CA ASP A 291 13.38 -3.16 -10.00
C ASP A 291 13.25 -1.63 -10.13
N ASN A 292 14.23 -0.88 -9.59
CA ASN A 292 14.26 0.58 -9.59
C ASN A 292 15.27 1.15 -10.61
N ASP A 293 15.82 0.32 -11.48
CA ASP A 293 16.78 0.73 -12.52
C ASP A 293 16.20 0.47 -13.92
N PRO A 294 16.16 1.50 -14.81
CA PRO A 294 15.70 1.33 -16.20
C PRO A 294 16.38 0.21 -16.98
N ASP A 295 17.61 -0.16 -16.63
CA ASP A 295 18.35 -1.24 -17.25
C ASP A 295 17.83 -2.63 -16.82
N GLY A 296 16.96 -2.71 -15.80
CA GLY A 296 16.40 -3.96 -15.28
C GLY A 296 15.26 -4.53 -16.11
N PHE A 297 14.67 -3.74 -17.03
CA PHE A 297 13.52 -4.18 -17.82
C PHE A 297 13.55 -3.61 -19.24
N MET A 298 13.23 -4.43 -20.22
CA MET A 298 13.11 -3.99 -21.60
C MET A 298 11.95 -4.71 -22.29
N TRP A 299 11.06 -3.95 -22.90
CA TRP A 299 10.09 -4.51 -23.84
C TRP A 299 10.82 -5.03 -25.09
N LEU A 300 10.58 -6.27 -25.46
CA LEU A 300 11.07 -6.82 -26.72
C LEU A 300 10.18 -6.40 -27.89
N GLU A 301 8.87 -6.37 -27.66
CA GLU A 301 7.88 -5.88 -28.62
C GLU A 301 6.72 -5.23 -27.87
N ASN A 302 6.56 -3.93 -28.02
CA ASN A 302 5.53 -3.12 -27.32
C ASN A 302 4.58 -2.39 -28.27
N SER A 303 4.68 -2.64 -29.56
CA SER A 303 3.95 -1.87 -30.59
C SER A 303 3.18 -2.76 -31.58
N ASN A 304 3.21 -4.09 -31.43
CA ASN A 304 2.49 -4.99 -32.33
C ASN A 304 1.03 -5.15 -31.88
N PRO A 305 0.05 -4.54 -32.57
CA PRO A 305 -1.35 -4.64 -32.19
C PRO A 305 -1.99 -6.01 -32.49
N GLU A 306 -1.30 -6.87 -33.24
CA GLU A 306 -1.81 -8.18 -33.64
C GLU A 306 -1.39 -9.31 -32.69
N GLU A 307 -0.28 -9.10 -31.95
CA GLU A 307 0.26 -10.07 -30.99
C GLU A 307 0.59 -9.37 -29.68
N THR A 308 -0.16 -9.65 -28.63
CA THR A 308 0.23 -9.27 -27.28
C THR A 308 1.22 -10.31 -26.78
N VAL A 309 2.50 -10.08 -27.01
CA VAL A 309 3.57 -10.89 -26.43
C VAL A 309 3.88 -10.33 -25.04
N ILE A 310 3.39 -11.02 -24.04
CA ILE A 310 3.75 -10.83 -22.65
C ILE A 310 4.94 -11.70 -22.31
#